data_5e77ff0e4dcb8fd9700c38bf8ee83f2c
#
_entry.id   5e77ff0e4dcb8fd9700c38bf8ee83f2c
#
_cell.length_a   1.000
_cell.length_b   1.000
_cell.length_c   1.000
_cell.angle_alpha   90.00
_cell.angle_beta   90.00
_cell.angle_gamma   90.00
#
_symmetry.space_group_name_H-M   'P 1'
#
loop_
_entity.id
_entity.type
_entity.pdbx_description
1 polymer ?
#
loop_
_entity_poly.entity_id
_entity_poly.type
_entity_poly.pdbx_seq_one_letter_code
_entity_poly.pdbx_strand_id
1 'polypeptide(L)'
;MTGAGASELATAEAARREAVIAACRSLTRLGLTQGTSGNVSVRRGARRFLISPTGMPYEALEPEDISLMNLDGRWFGRRRPSSEWRFHRDILQQRSDVGAIVHTHSRMATALACTGRGIPAFHYMVAVAGGSDIRCAPYRTFGTQELSDAALAALKDRRACLLANHGVIATGADLAGALALAGEVENLAAQYCAALDVGNVRVLDELEMRRVQEKFRTYGAQDAVDNGLTFGGATPVDAGDQEG
;
A
#
# COMPACT_ATOMS: atom_id res chain seq x y z
N MET A 1 -25.39 10.11 -25.18
CA MET A 1 -24.18 9.22 -25.06
C MET A 1 -24.49 7.98 -25.87
N THR A 2 -23.67 7.69 -26.87
CA THR A 2 -23.85 6.54 -27.78
C THR A 2 -23.64 5.24 -26.98
N GLY A 3 -24.35 4.14 -27.35
CA GLY A 3 -24.30 2.85 -26.63
C GLY A 3 -22.91 2.25 -26.47
N ALA A 4 -21.95 2.55 -27.37
CA ALA A 4 -20.56 2.13 -27.29
C ALA A 4 -19.85 2.71 -26.05
N GLY A 5 -20.01 3.99 -25.76
CA GLY A 5 -19.37 4.60 -24.58
C GLY A 5 -19.92 4.11 -23.24
N ALA A 6 -21.21 3.70 -23.18
CA ALA A 6 -21.78 3.09 -21.99
C ALA A 6 -21.24 1.69 -21.72
N SER A 7 -20.99 0.89 -22.78
CA SER A 7 -20.39 -0.44 -22.69
C SER A 7 -18.92 -0.38 -22.22
N GLU A 8 -18.13 0.54 -22.75
CA GLU A 8 -16.73 0.75 -22.33
C GLU A 8 -16.61 1.17 -20.88
N LEU A 9 -17.49 2.07 -20.41
CA LEU A 9 -17.53 2.50 -19.03
C LEU A 9 -17.91 1.36 -18.06
N ALA A 10 -18.85 0.50 -18.46
CA ALA A 10 -19.22 -0.68 -17.67
C ALA A 10 -18.08 -1.69 -17.57
N THR A 11 -17.37 -1.94 -18.67
CA THR A 11 -16.22 -2.83 -18.70
C THR A 11 -15.06 -2.30 -17.83
N ALA A 12 -14.77 -1.01 -17.89
CA ALA A 12 -13.74 -0.38 -17.06
C ALA A 12 -14.10 -0.39 -15.56
N GLU A 13 -15.40 -0.30 -15.22
CA GLU A 13 -15.85 -0.42 -13.83
C GLU A 13 -15.72 -1.84 -13.32
N ALA A 14 -16.10 -2.85 -14.11
CA ALA A 14 -15.93 -4.25 -13.77
C ALA A 14 -14.45 -4.60 -13.55
N ALA A 15 -13.56 -4.16 -14.42
CA ALA A 15 -12.12 -4.36 -14.27
C ALA A 15 -11.56 -3.75 -12.97
N ARG A 16 -12.05 -2.57 -12.55
CA ARG A 16 -11.62 -1.96 -11.27
C ARG A 16 -12.10 -2.78 -10.07
N ARG A 17 -13.31 -3.32 -10.11
CA ARG A 17 -13.85 -4.18 -9.04
C ARG A 17 -13.05 -5.47 -8.92
N GLU A 18 -12.75 -6.11 -10.05
CA GLU A 18 -11.87 -7.28 -10.11
C GLU A 18 -10.47 -6.98 -9.55
N ALA A 19 -9.91 -5.81 -9.84
CA ALA A 19 -8.62 -5.40 -9.27
C ALA A 19 -8.67 -5.26 -7.74
N VAL A 20 -9.75 -4.74 -7.17
CA VAL A 20 -9.94 -4.69 -5.70
C VAL A 20 -10.02 -6.11 -5.13
N ILE A 21 -10.77 -7.02 -5.76
CA ILE A 21 -10.86 -8.43 -5.35
C ILE A 21 -9.50 -9.11 -5.41
N ALA A 22 -8.77 -8.94 -6.50
CA ALA A 22 -7.43 -9.51 -6.66
C ALA A 22 -6.47 -8.99 -5.57
N ALA A 23 -6.54 -7.71 -5.21
CA ALA A 23 -5.77 -7.14 -4.11
C ALA A 23 -6.18 -7.76 -2.76
N CYS A 24 -7.47 -7.90 -2.47
CA CYS A 24 -7.96 -8.58 -1.26
C CYS A 24 -7.44 -10.03 -1.15
N ARG A 25 -7.53 -10.82 -2.22
CA ARG A 25 -6.99 -12.19 -2.28
C ARG A 25 -5.47 -12.21 -2.09
N SER A 26 -4.77 -11.18 -2.59
CA SER A 26 -3.33 -11.04 -2.39
C SER A 26 -2.95 -10.80 -0.94
N LEU A 27 -3.79 -10.15 -0.13
CA LEU A 27 -3.52 -9.98 1.31
C LEU A 27 -3.40 -11.33 2.02
N THR A 28 -4.30 -12.27 1.74
CA THR A 28 -4.25 -13.63 2.30
C THR A 28 -3.05 -14.40 1.77
N ARG A 29 -2.81 -14.37 0.45
CA ARG A 29 -1.70 -15.10 -0.18
C ARG A 29 -0.33 -14.64 0.32
N LEU A 30 -0.18 -13.34 0.60
CA LEU A 30 1.06 -12.73 1.12
C LEU A 30 1.17 -12.81 2.65
N GLY A 31 0.19 -13.39 3.35
CA GLY A 31 0.18 -13.48 4.81
C GLY A 31 -0.01 -12.13 5.53
N LEU A 32 -0.52 -11.12 4.82
CA LEU A 32 -0.74 -9.77 5.36
C LEU A 32 -2.04 -9.67 6.16
N THR A 33 -2.92 -10.66 6.06
CA THR A 33 -4.14 -10.74 6.86
C THR A 33 -4.58 -12.19 7.03
N GLN A 34 -5.45 -12.44 8.03
CA GLN A 34 -6.12 -13.71 8.24
C GLN A 34 -7.64 -13.52 8.28
N GLY A 35 -8.37 -14.49 7.74
CA GLY A 35 -9.84 -14.43 7.70
C GLY A 35 -10.35 -13.27 6.85
N THR A 36 -11.23 -12.45 7.43
CA THR A 36 -11.87 -11.31 6.78
C THR A 36 -11.37 -9.96 7.30
N SER A 37 -10.26 -9.98 8.04
CA SER A 37 -9.64 -8.76 8.59
C SER A 37 -8.85 -8.04 7.50
N GLY A 38 -8.90 -6.73 7.51
CA GLY A 38 -8.30 -5.92 6.47
C GLY A 38 -9.30 -5.53 5.39
N ASN A 39 -8.93 -4.55 4.60
CA ASN A 39 -9.79 -4.02 3.55
C ASN A 39 -8.99 -3.20 2.55
N VAL A 40 -9.55 -3.05 1.35
CA VAL A 40 -8.90 -2.43 0.21
C VAL A 40 -9.86 -1.44 -0.43
N SER A 41 -9.35 -0.26 -0.79
CA SER A 41 -10.11 0.69 -1.59
C SER A 41 -9.30 1.28 -2.73
N VAL A 42 -10.00 1.72 -3.79
CA VAL A 42 -9.42 2.40 -4.94
C VAL A 42 -10.27 3.60 -5.33
N ARG A 43 -9.62 4.71 -5.63
CA ARG A 43 -10.25 5.94 -6.09
C ARG A 43 -10.97 5.71 -7.43
N ARG A 44 -12.17 6.27 -7.55
CA ARG A 44 -12.96 6.26 -8.76
C ARG A 44 -13.37 7.70 -9.13
N GLY A 45 -12.47 8.39 -9.81
CA GLY A 45 -12.64 9.80 -10.13
C GLY A 45 -12.55 10.70 -8.88
N ALA A 46 -12.99 11.95 -9.01
CA ALA A 46 -12.74 12.98 -8.02
C ALA A 46 -13.51 12.82 -6.70
N ARG A 47 -14.69 12.17 -6.72
CA ARG A 47 -15.64 12.19 -5.59
C ARG A 47 -16.10 10.82 -5.13
N ARG A 48 -15.53 9.73 -5.67
CA ARG A 48 -15.96 8.37 -5.37
C ARG A 48 -14.78 7.42 -5.23
N PHE A 49 -15.02 6.29 -4.58
CA PHE A 49 -14.08 5.19 -4.46
C PHE A 49 -14.82 3.85 -4.37
N LEU A 50 -14.15 2.80 -4.77
CA LEU A 50 -14.58 1.42 -4.57
C LEU A 50 -13.92 0.90 -3.30
N ILE A 51 -14.63 0.06 -2.53
CA ILE A 51 -14.11 -0.52 -1.29
C ILE A 51 -14.66 -1.95 -1.10
N SER A 52 -13.82 -2.82 -0.57
CA SER A 52 -14.21 -4.18 -0.19
C SER A 52 -15.33 -4.18 0.86
N PRO A 53 -16.24 -5.17 0.82
CA PRO A 53 -17.32 -5.28 1.79
C PRO A 53 -16.83 -5.73 3.17
N THR A 54 -17.65 -5.49 4.20
CA THR A 54 -17.39 -5.98 5.55
C THR A 54 -17.67 -7.48 5.67
N GLY A 55 -16.77 -8.21 6.37
CA GLY A 55 -17.03 -9.54 6.91
C GLY A 55 -17.19 -10.66 5.87
N MET A 56 -16.77 -10.48 4.63
CA MET A 56 -16.83 -11.51 3.58
C MET A 56 -15.46 -12.15 3.33
N PRO A 57 -15.39 -13.50 3.18
CA PRO A 57 -14.18 -14.17 2.73
C PRO A 57 -13.77 -13.66 1.34
N TYR A 58 -12.49 -13.33 1.16
CA TYR A 58 -12.00 -12.74 -0.09
C TYR A 58 -12.13 -13.66 -1.30
N GLU A 59 -12.05 -14.98 -1.08
CA GLU A 59 -12.22 -15.98 -2.15
C GLU A 59 -13.66 -16.01 -2.70
N ALA A 60 -14.65 -15.65 -1.87
CA ALA A 60 -16.06 -15.63 -2.25
C ALA A 60 -16.53 -14.29 -2.85
N LEU A 61 -15.64 -13.30 -2.96
CA LEU A 61 -16.00 -11.99 -3.51
C LEU A 61 -16.26 -12.05 -5.01
N GLU A 62 -17.35 -11.40 -5.40
CA GLU A 62 -17.73 -11.11 -6.78
C GLU A 62 -17.68 -9.59 -7.03
N PRO A 63 -17.58 -9.13 -8.29
CA PRO A 63 -17.50 -7.69 -8.61
C PRO A 63 -18.65 -6.87 -8.02
N GLU A 64 -19.84 -7.43 -7.95
CA GLU A 64 -21.05 -6.79 -7.41
C GLU A 64 -21.00 -6.61 -5.89
N ASP A 65 -20.12 -7.35 -5.19
CA ASP A 65 -19.93 -7.22 -3.74
C ASP A 65 -19.09 -5.99 -3.38
N ILE A 66 -18.28 -5.50 -4.31
CA ILE A 66 -17.46 -4.31 -4.09
C ILE A 66 -18.35 -3.07 -4.07
N SER A 67 -18.40 -2.37 -2.94
CA SER A 67 -19.24 -1.21 -2.75
C SER A 67 -18.65 0.03 -3.41
N LEU A 68 -19.50 0.82 -4.06
CA LEU A 68 -19.17 2.18 -4.51
C LEU A 68 -19.54 3.17 -3.40
N MET A 69 -18.60 4.00 -3.00
CA MET A 69 -18.82 5.05 -2.01
C MET A 69 -18.56 6.45 -2.57
N ASN A 70 -19.34 7.41 -2.13
CA ASN A 70 -19.06 8.83 -2.29
C ASN A 70 -18.21 9.33 -1.11
N LEU A 71 -17.47 10.42 -1.34
CA LEU A 71 -16.73 11.09 -0.25
C LEU A 71 -17.64 11.80 0.77
N ASP A 72 -18.96 11.89 0.54
CA ASP A 72 -19.95 12.32 1.52
C ASP A 72 -20.44 11.20 2.47
N GLY A 73 -19.92 9.96 2.28
CA GLY A 73 -20.23 8.81 3.12
C GLY A 73 -21.43 7.97 2.63
N ARG A 74 -22.13 8.37 1.57
CA ARG A 74 -23.16 7.54 0.95
C ARG A 74 -22.52 6.41 0.16
N TRP A 75 -23.13 5.23 0.22
CA TRP A 75 -22.67 4.06 -0.51
C TRP A 75 -23.76 3.42 -1.35
N PHE A 76 -23.34 2.68 -2.38
CA PHE A 76 -24.18 1.98 -3.34
C PHE A 76 -23.59 0.60 -3.61
N GLY A 77 -24.43 -0.39 -3.73
CA GLY A 77 -24.02 -1.77 -4.01
C GLY A 77 -24.86 -2.80 -3.28
N ARG A 78 -24.57 -4.05 -3.55
CA ARG A 78 -25.24 -5.21 -2.98
C ARG A 78 -24.87 -5.47 -1.52
N ARG A 79 -23.66 -5.10 -1.14
CA ARG A 79 -23.07 -5.33 0.20
C ARG A 79 -22.75 -4.03 0.90
N ARG A 80 -22.74 -4.07 2.23
CA ARG A 80 -22.23 -2.96 3.04
C ARG A 80 -20.72 -2.82 2.84
N PRO A 81 -20.19 -1.61 2.71
CA PRO A 81 -18.74 -1.38 2.68
C PRO A 81 -18.10 -1.85 3.98
N SER A 82 -16.78 -1.99 3.97
CA SER A 82 -15.99 -2.21 5.19
C SER A 82 -16.45 -1.28 6.31
N SER A 83 -16.54 -1.80 7.53
CA SER A 83 -16.87 -1.00 8.73
C SER A 83 -15.89 0.15 8.95
N GLU A 84 -14.72 0.05 8.35
CA GLU A 84 -13.61 1.02 8.50
C GLU A 84 -13.53 2.05 7.37
N TRP A 85 -14.56 2.17 6.56
CA TRP A 85 -14.63 3.06 5.40
C TRP A 85 -14.27 4.53 5.70
N ARG A 86 -14.34 4.97 6.99
CA ARG A 86 -14.10 6.37 7.36
C ARG A 86 -12.67 6.82 7.06
N PHE A 87 -11.66 6.07 7.50
CA PHE A 87 -10.28 6.45 7.17
C PHE A 87 -9.97 6.33 5.67
N HIS A 88 -10.58 5.39 4.93
CA HIS A 88 -10.44 5.35 3.47
C HIS A 88 -11.00 6.63 2.84
N ARG A 89 -12.22 7.02 3.22
CA ARG A 89 -12.84 8.26 2.74
C ARG A 89 -11.98 9.48 3.03
N ASP A 90 -11.57 9.64 4.28
CA ASP A 90 -10.89 10.85 4.74
C ASP A 90 -9.48 10.99 4.17
N ILE A 91 -8.74 9.88 4.04
CA ILE A 91 -7.46 9.85 3.34
C ILE A 91 -7.67 10.24 1.87
N LEU A 92 -8.62 9.62 1.17
CA LEU A 92 -8.90 9.93 -0.23
C LEU A 92 -9.41 11.37 -0.42
N GLN A 93 -10.08 11.94 0.56
CA GLN A 93 -10.57 13.32 0.51
C GLN A 93 -9.43 14.33 0.70
N GLN A 94 -8.49 14.08 1.61
CA GLN A 94 -7.40 14.99 1.94
C GLN A 94 -6.16 14.83 1.07
N ARG A 95 -5.96 13.64 0.47
CA ARG A 95 -4.76 13.26 -0.27
C ARG A 95 -5.10 12.95 -1.73
N SER A 96 -4.95 13.94 -2.60
CA SER A 96 -5.19 13.77 -4.04
C SER A 96 -4.15 12.87 -4.72
N ASP A 97 -2.97 12.75 -4.14
CA ASP A 97 -1.89 11.85 -4.56
C ASP A 97 -2.16 10.37 -4.25
N VAL A 98 -3.14 10.07 -3.39
CA VAL A 98 -3.52 8.71 -3.05
C VAL A 98 -4.62 8.20 -3.98
N GLY A 99 -4.32 7.13 -4.72
CA GLY A 99 -5.27 6.43 -5.60
C GLY A 99 -5.81 5.14 -4.99
N ALA A 100 -5.07 4.51 -4.05
CA ALA A 100 -5.49 3.27 -3.38
C ALA A 100 -5.01 3.21 -1.94
N ILE A 101 -5.75 2.45 -1.13
CA ILE A 101 -5.46 2.23 0.28
C ILE A 101 -5.62 0.74 0.59
N VAL A 102 -4.65 0.21 1.30
CA VAL A 102 -4.64 -1.15 1.83
C VAL A 102 -4.53 -1.08 3.34
N HIS A 103 -5.46 -1.72 4.03
CA HIS A 103 -5.42 -1.93 5.47
C HIS A 103 -5.23 -3.41 5.76
N THR A 104 -4.32 -3.72 6.69
CA THR A 104 -3.96 -5.10 7.04
C THR A 104 -3.82 -5.29 8.54
N HIS A 105 -3.96 -6.56 8.97
CA HIS A 105 -3.59 -7.01 10.32
C HIS A 105 -2.37 -7.95 10.22
N SER A 106 -1.35 -7.52 9.50
CA SER A 106 -0.14 -8.31 9.29
C SER A 106 0.60 -8.53 10.61
N ARG A 107 1.20 -9.71 10.77
CA ARG A 107 1.62 -10.26 12.05
C ARG A 107 2.61 -9.38 12.81
N MET A 108 3.72 -9.04 12.18
CA MET A 108 4.82 -8.35 12.87
C MET A 108 4.53 -6.87 13.06
N ALA A 109 3.95 -6.22 12.05
CA ALA A 109 3.54 -4.83 12.17
C ALA A 109 2.43 -4.65 13.21
N THR A 110 1.46 -5.57 13.29
CA THR A 110 0.43 -5.54 14.33
C THR A 110 1.02 -5.82 15.72
N ALA A 111 1.94 -6.78 15.86
CA ALA A 111 2.62 -7.05 17.12
C ALA A 111 3.34 -5.79 17.63
N LEU A 112 4.05 -5.09 16.74
CA LEU A 112 4.72 -3.84 17.07
C LEU A 112 3.71 -2.73 17.42
N ALA A 113 2.63 -2.61 16.68
CA ALA A 113 1.53 -1.68 16.96
C ALA A 113 0.88 -1.92 18.34
N CYS A 114 0.77 -3.18 18.79
CA CYS A 114 0.29 -3.53 20.11
C CYS A 114 1.21 -3.03 21.25
N THR A 115 2.45 -2.67 20.95
CA THR A 115 3.35 -2.03 21.92
C THR A 115 3.32 -0.49 21.85
N GLY A 116 2.47 0.08 20.98
CA GLY A 116 2.39 1.52 20.73
C GLY A 116 3.62 2.09 20.03
N ARG A 117 4.49 1.24 19.47
CA ARG A 117 5.74 1.66 18.81
C ARG A 117 5.54 1.82 17.31
N GLY A 118 6.09 2.90 16.75
CA GLY A 118 6.35 3.04 15.33
C GLY A 118 7.65 2.36 14.91
N ILE A 119 8.00 2.46 13.63
CA ILE A 119 9.26 1.95 13.08
C ILE A 119 10.16 3.15 12.78
N PRO A 120 11.26 3.34 13.53
CA PRO A 120 12.22 4.43 13.28
C PRO A 120 13.09 4.12 12.06
N ALA A 121 13.97 5.03 11.69
CA ALA A 121 14.93 4.87 10.60
C ALA A 121 16.05 3.86 10.92
N PHE A 122 15.71 2.67 11.42
CA PHE A 122 16.67 1.60 11.70
C PHE A 122 17.24 0.98 10.41
N HIS A 123 16.52 1.13 9.31
CA HIS A 123 16.87 0.65 7.98
C HIS A 123 16.49 1.73 6.95
N TYR A 124 17.34 1.93 5.93
CA TYR A 124 17.10 2.97 4.92
C TYR A 124 15.77 2.80 4.16
N MET A 125 15.30 1.57 4.00
CA MET A 125 14.01 1.28 3.34
C MET A 125 12.80 1.88 4.06
N VAL A 126 12.90 2.31 5.30
CA VAL A 126 11.82 3.06 5.97
C VAL A 126 11.39 4.28 5.16
N ALA A 127 12.31 4.85 4.37
CA ALA A 127 12.03 5.98 3.48
C ALA A 127 10.95 5.70 2.41
N VAL A 128 10.68 4.45 2.05
CA VAL A 128 9.58 4.12 1.12
C VAL A 128 8.20 4.51 1.67
N ALA A 129 8.09 4.63 2.98
CA ALA A 129 6.87 5.14 3.63
C ALA A 129 6.72 6.67 3.60
N GLY A 130 7.62 7.38 2.91
CA GLY A 130 7.53 8.82 2.66
C GLY A 130 8.23 9.69 3.70
N GLY A 131 8.97 9.11 4.66
CA GLY A 131 9.65 9.88 5.69
C GLY A 131 10.78 9.12 6.36
N SER A 132 11.20 9.56 7.54
CA SER A 132 12.24 8.93 8.37
C SER A 132 11.69 7.94 9.40
N ASP A 133 10.37 7.74 9.43
CA ASP A 133 9.70 6.81 10.34
C ASP A 133 8.37 6.31 9.76
N ILE A 134 7.85 5.22 10.30
CA ILE A 134 6.47 4.78 10.16
C ILE A 134 5.82 4.96 11.53
N ARG A 135 4.93 5.93 11.67
CA ARG A 135 4.34 6.31 12.95
C ARG A 135 3.27 5.31 13.40
N CYS A 136 3.10 5.17 14.71
CA CYS A 136 1.99 4.42 15.29
C CYS A 136 0.92 5.43 15.77
N ALA A 137 -0.26 5.39 15.17
CA ALA A 137 -1.40 6.18 15.62
C ALA A 137 -1.90 5.66 16.98
N PRO A 138 -2.35 6.52 17.91
CA PRO A 138 -2.91 6.07 19.18
C PRO A 138 -4.17 5.22 18.96
N TYR A 139 -4.40 4.27 19.85
CA TYR A 139 -5.57 3.40 19.79
C TYR A 139 -6.87 4.20 19.78
N ARG A 140 -7.75 3.80 18.86
CA ARG A 140 -9.17 4.21 18.83
C ARG A 140 -9.99 3.00 18.37
N THR A 141 -11.24 2.95 18.77
CA THR A 141 -12.16 1.87 18.39
C THR A 141 -12.30 1.80 16.87
N PHE A 142 -12.25 0.58 16.30
CA PHE A 142 -12.37 0.37 14.86
C PHE A 142 -13.68 0.96 14.29
N GLY A 143 -13.63 1.47 13.08
CA GLY A 143 -14.79 2.02 12.36
C GLY A 143 -15.27 3.40 12.85
N THR A 144 -14.61 4.00 13.85
CA THR A 144 -14.98 5.33 14.37
C THR A 144 -14.32 6.47 13.59
N GLN A 145 -14.84 7.68 13.76
CA GLN A 145 -14.23 8.88 13.19
C GLN A 145 -12.91 9.21 13.91
N GLU A 146 -12.85 8.97 15.21
CA GLU A 146 -11.64 9.17 16.01
C GLU A 146 -10.47 8.31 15.55
N LEU A 147 -10.74 7.08 15.05
CA LEU A 147 -9.69 6.27 14.41
C LEU A 147 -9.23 6.89 13.10
N SER A 148 -10.16 7.39 12.28
CA SER A 148 -9.83 8.07 11.02
C SER A 148 -8.94 9.29 11.27
N ASP A 149 -9.30 10.12 12.25
CA ASP A 149 -8.55 11.34 12.60
C ASP A 149 -7.14 11.00 13.11
N ALA A 150 -7.02 9.97 13.95
CA ALA A 150 -5.73 9.50 14.44
C ALA A 150 -4.83 8.94 13.31
N ALA A 151 -5.42 8.19 12.38
CA ALA A 151 -4.73 7.67 11.20
C ALA A 151 -4.23 8.79 10.29
N LEU A 152 -5.08 9.80 10.01
CA LEU A 152 -4.69 10.97 9.22
C LEU A 152 -3.52 11.74 9.84
N ALA A 153 -3.54 11.94 11.16
CA ALA A 153 -2.46 12.60 11.87
C ALA A 153 -1.13 11.82 11.74
N ALA A 154 -1.17 10.49 11.87
CA ALA A 154 -0.01 9.64 11.70
C ALA A 154 0.49 9.59 10.25
N LEU A 155 -0.42 9.69 9.27
CA LEU A 155 -0.12 9.71 7.83
C LEU A 155 0.34 11.08 7.30
N LYS A 156 0.39 12.12 8.13
CA LYS A 156 0.89 13.43 7.69
C LYS A 156 2.32 13.29 7.17
N ASP A 157 2.55 13.62 5.90
CA ASP A 157 3.83 13.46 5.19
C ASP A 157 4.36 12.01 5.21
N ARG A 158 3.46 11.03 5.29
CA ARG A 158 3.75 9.59 5.25
C ARG A 158 2.81 8.87 4.30
N ARG A 159 3.23 7.70 3.85
CA ARG A 159 2.46 6.80 2.97
C ARG A 159 1.94 5.58 3.72
N ALA A 160 2.46 5.31 4.91
CA ALA A 160 2.00 4.24 5.77
C ALA A 160 2.03 4.67 7.24
N CYS A 161 1.18 4.05 8.06
CA CYS A 161 1.20 4.14 9.52
C CYS A 161 0.76 2.83 10.15
N LEU A 162 1.19 2.61 11.38
CA LEU A 162 0.65 1.60 12.28
C LEU A 162 -0.53 2.20 13.05
N LEU A 163 -1.47 1.35 13.41
CA LEU A 163 -2.60 1.68 14.29
C LEU A 163 -2.44 0.89 15.58
N ALA A 164 -2.26 1.57 16.71
CA ALA A 164 -2.04 0.92 18.01
C ALA A 164 -3.11 -0.15 18.30
N ASN A 165 -2.68 -1.36 18.71
CA ASN A 165 -3.54 -2.51 19.02
C ASN A 165 -4.51 -2.91 17.89
N HIS A 166 -4.12 -2.67 16.61
CA HIS A 166 -5.03 -2.86 15.48
C HIS A 166 -4.29 -3.42 14.26
N GLY A 167 -3.49 -2.62 13.56
CA GLY A 167 -2.87 -3.04 12.30
C GLY A 167 -2.14 -1.93 11.57
N VAL A 168 -2.24 -1.93 10.25
CA VAL A 168 -1.48 -1.08 9.33
C VAL A 168 -2.39 -0.42 8.30
N ILE A 169 -2.11 0.83 7.95
CA ILE A 169 -2.62 1.47 6.74
C ILE A 169 -1.43 1.76 5.83
N ALA A 170 -1.53 1.36 4.56
CA ALA A 170 -0.60 1.69 3.49
C ALA A 170 -1.36 2.34 2.33
N THR A 171 -0.78 3.41 1.75
CA THR A 171 -1.37 4.17 0.64
C THR A 171 -0.48 4.10 -0.59
N GLY A 172 -1.08 4.21 -1.77
CA GLY A 172 -0.35 4.25 -3.03
C GLY A 172 -1.07 5.08 -4.08
N ALA A 173 -0.37 5.43 -5.15
CA ALA A 173 -1.00 6.04 -6.32
C ALA A 173 -1.98 5.07 -7.01
N ASP A 174 -1.74 3.77 -6.84
CA ASP A 174 -2.57 2.67 -7.34
C ASP A 174 -2.56 1.48 -6.36
N LEU A 175 -3.32 0.43 -6.69
CA LEU A 175 -3.44 -0.79 -5.88
C LEU A 175 -2.11 -1.53 -5.76
N ALA A 176 -1.33 -1.59 -6.82
CA ALA A 176 -0.04 -2.28 -6.81
C ALA A 176 0.94 -1.62 -5.84
N GLY A 177 1.05 -0.28 -5.90
CA GLY A 177 1.89 0.51 -5.00
C GLY A 177 1.44 0.43 -3.54
N ALA A 178 0.13 0.48 -3.27
CA ALA A 178 -0.40 0.36 -1.90
C ALA A 178 -0.15 -1.05 -1.33
N LEU A 179 -0.34 -2.11 -2.13
CA LEU A 179 -0.11 -3.49 -1.71
C LEU A 179 1.38 -3.78 -1.48
N ALA A 180 2.25 -3.30 -2.39
CA ALA A 180 3.69 -3.43 -2.23
C ALA A 180 4.18 -2.74 -0.95
N LEU A 181 3.67 -1.52 -0.67
CA LEU A 181 4.02 -0.81 0.55
C LEU A 181 3.52 -1.53 1.80
N ALA A 182 2.32 -2.12 1.79
CA ALA A 182 1.81 -2.92 2.91
C ALA A 182 2.73 -4.12 3.21
N GLY A 183 3.20 -4.82 2.17
CA GLY A 183 4.17 -5.90 2.30
C GLY A 183 5.52 -5.42 2.84
N GLU A 184 6.01 -4.28 2.38
CA GLU A 184 7.27 -3.72 2.85
C GLU A 184 7.19 -3.26 4.32
N VAL A 185 6.05 -2.69 4.74
CA VAL A 185 5.84 -2.35 6.17
C VAL A 185 5.91 -3.59 7.05
N GLU A 186 5.30 -4.70 6.65
CA GLU A 186 5.39 -5.97 7.39
C GLU A 186 6.83 -6.49 7.43
N ASN A 187 7.56 -6.46 6.31
CA ASN A 187 8.97 -6.85 6.23
C ASN A 187 9.84 -5.99 7.16
N LEU A 188 9.67 -4.67 7.12
CA LEU A 188 10.39 -3.74 8.01
C LEU A 188 10.04 -3.96 9.48
N ALA A 189 8.76 -4.24 9.80
CA ALA A 189 8.37 -4.56 11.17
C ALA A 189 9.04 -5.85 11.67
N ALA A 190 9.09 -6.90 10.83
CA ALA A 190 9.76 -8.15 11.16
C ALA A 190 11.25 -7.94 11.40
N GLN A 191 11.93 -7.21 10.52
CA GLN A 191 13.35 -6.88 10.67
C GLN A 191 13.60 -6.02 11.92
N TYR A 192 12.74 -5.06 12.20
CA TYR A 192 12.89 -4.20 13.38
C TYR A 192 12.69 -4.98 14.68
N CYS A 193 11.71 -5.88 14.75
CA CYS A 193 11.53 -6.77 15.90
C CYS A 193 12.76 -7.66 16.10
N ALA A 194 13.30 -8.25 15.05
CA ALA A 194 14.53 -9.05 15.13
C ALA A 194 15.74 -8.20 15.57
N ALA A 195 15.87 -6.98 15.06
CA ALA A 195 16.93 -6.06 15.47
C ALA A 195 16.82 -5.66 16.95
N LEU A 196 15.61 -5.50 17.49
CA LEU A 196 15.38 -5.23 18.91
C LEU A 196 15.79 -6.42 19.78
N ASP A 197 15.56 -7.65 19.33
CA ASP A 197 15.97 -8.88 20.02
C ASP A 197 17.49 -9.04 20.05
N VAL A 198 18.18 -8.74 18.94
CA VAL A 198 19.65 -8.69 18.87
C VAL A 198 20.24 -7.59 19.75
N GLY A 199 19.56 -6.47 19.91
CA GLY A 199 19.95 -5.34 20.73
C GLY A 199 20.76 -4.26 20.00
N ASN A 200 20.94 -3.11 20.65
CA ASN A 200 21.74 -1.98 20.16
C ASN A 200 21.35 -1.48 18.75
N VAL A 201 20.06 -1.36 18.47
CA VAL A 201 19.55 -0.87 17.18
C VAL A 201 20.11 0.54 16.91
N ARG A 202 20.79 0.68 15.77
CA ARG A 202 21.27 1.98 15.29
C ARG A 202 20.21 2.61 14.38
N VAL A 203 19.94 3.89 14.60
CA VAL A 203 18.99 4.68 13.81
C VAL A 203 19.76 5.66 12.94
N LEU A 204 19.41 5.73 11.66
CA LEU A 204 19.97 6.71 10.72
C LEU A 204 19.41 8.10 11.07
N ASP A 205 20.24 9.12 10.89
CA ASP A 205 19.83 10.49 11.11
C ASP A 205 18.91 11.00 9.99
N GLU A 206 18.28 12.13 10.25
CA GLU A 206 17.35 12.74 9.27
C GLU A 206 18.07 13.20 7.99
N LEU A 207 19.36 13.58 8.06
CA LEU A 207 20.10 14.02 6.90
C LEU A 207 20.32 12.84 5.94
N GLU A 208 20.71 11.68 6.49
CA GLU A 208 20.87 10.47 5.69
C GLU A 208 19.53 9.99 5.11
N MET A 209 18.46 10.02 5.90
CA MET A 209 17.13 9.65 5.41
C MET A 209 16.64 10.57 4.29
N ARG A 210 16.95 11.86 4.32
CA ARG A 210 16.66 12.77 3.19
C ARG A 210 17.45 12.40 1.94
N ARG A 211 18.73 12.03 2.07
CA ARG A 211 19.55 11.54 0.94
C ARG A 211 18.97 10.27 0.33
N VAL A 212 18.50 9.35 1.18
CA VAL A 212 17.83 8.12 0.72
C VAL A 212 16.55 8.42 -0.03
N GLN A 213 15.70 9.31 0.50
CA GLN A 213 14.46 9.73 -0.17
C GLN A 213 14.73 10.35 -1.55
N GLU A 214 15.78 11.17 -1.67
CA GLU A 214 16.17 11.74 -2.95
C GLU A 214 16.60 10.66 -3.96
N LYS A 215 17.37 9.68 -3.52
CA LYS A 215 17.73 8.53 -4.37
C LYS A 215 16.53 7.70 -4.81
N PHE A 216 15.50 7.56 -3.97
CA PHE A 216 14.28 6.84 -4.36
C PHE A 216 13.47 7.51 -5.46
N ARG A 217 13.64 8.80 -5.71
CA ARG A 217 12.94 9.49 -6.81
C ARG A 217 13.34 8.96 -8.19
N THR A 218 14.56 8.46 -8.32
CA THR A 218 15.10 7.90 -9.57
C THR A 218 15.34 6.41 -9.50
N TYR A 219 15.11 5.78 -8.35
CA TYR A 219 15.34 4.35 -8.15
C TYR A 219 14.38 3.51 -9.00
N GLY A 220 14.97 2.59 -9.79
CA GLY A 220 14.19 1.72 -10.68
C GLY A 220 13.78 2.36 -12.01
N ALA A 221 14.13 3.63 -12.28
CA ALA A 221 13.98 4.20 -13.61
C ALA A 221 14.91 3.45 -14.58
N GLN A 222 14.30 2.78 -15.57
CA GLN A 222 15.01 2.01 -16.61
C GLN A 222 15.23 2.86 -17.87
N ASP A 223 14.94 4.17 -17.79
CA ASP A 223 15.20 5.07 -18.90
C ASP A 223 16.68 5.07 -19.22
N ALA A 224 17.01 4.83 -20.49
CA ALA A 224 18.37 4.81 -20.99
C ALA A 224 19.00 6.20 -20.78
N VAL A 225 19.64 6.39 -19.64
CA VAL A 225 20.57 7.49 -19.46
C VAL A 225 21.78 7.11 -20.30
N ASP A 226 21.97 7.78 -21.41
CA ASP A 226 23.21 7.71 -22.17
C ASP A 226 24.33 8.31 -21.31
N ASN A 227 24.92 7.47 -20.48
CA ASN A 227 25.99 7.86 -19.57
C ASN A 227 27.36 7.91 -20.28
N GLY A 228 27.40 7.80 -21.62
CA GLY A 228 28.64 7.82 -22.39
C GLY A 228 29.58 6.64 -22.10
N LEU A 229 29.13 5.66 -21.32
CA LEU A 229 29.83 4.41 -21.08
C LEU A 229 29.41 3.40 -22.15
N THR A 230 30.06 3.45 -23.30
CA THR A 230 30.04 2.32 -24.23
C THR A 230 30.71 1.14 -23.53
N PHE A 231 29.93 0.17 -23.06
CA PHE A 231 30.47 -1.17 -22.79
C PHE A 231 30.97 -1.69 -24.13
N GLY A 232 32.28 -1.83 -24.25
CA GLY A 232 32.92 -2.38 -25.42
C GLY A 232 32.24 -3.70 -25.80
N GLY A 233 31.66 -3.72 -27.00
CA GLY A 233 31.03 -4.91 -27.52
C GLY A 233 32.01 -6.07 -27.50
N ALA A 234 31.62 -7.19 -26.89
CA ALA A 234 32.28 -8.44 -27.08
C ALA A 234 32.21 -8.77 -28.57
N THR A 235 33.36 -8.72 -29.27
CA THR A 235 33.48 -9.23 -30.64
C THR A 235 33.10 -10.71 -30.61
N PRO A 236 32.28 -11.20 -31.55
CA PRO A 236 32.05 -12.62 -31.71
C PRO A 236 33.38 -13.29 -31.98
N VAL A 237 33.73 -14.31 -31.18
CA VAL A 237 34.86 -15.18 -31.49
C VAL A 237 34.48 -15.99 -32.73
N ASP A 238 35.18 -15.72 -33.81
CA ASP A 238 35.05 -16.45 -35.06
C ASP A 238 35.40 -17.93 -34.76
N ALA A 239 34.43 -18.80 -34.95
CA ALA A 239 34.65 -20.24 -34.92
C ALA A 239 35.34 -20.60 -36.25
N GLY A 240 36.67 -20.53 -36.22
CA GLY A 240 37.50 -20.97 -37.35
C GLY A 240 37.32 -22.47 -37.58
N ASP A 241 36.95 -22.79 -38.81
CA ASP A 241 36.99 -24.11 -39.43
C ASP A 241 38.34 -24.79 -39.14
N GLN A 242 38.28 -26.02 -38.63
CA GLN A 242 39.38 -26.97 -38.74
C GLN A 242 38.90 -28.12 -39.61
N GLU A 243 39.14 -28.00 -40.89
CA GLU A 243 39.41 -29.12 -41.79
C GLU A 243 40.93 -29.39 -41.80
N GLY A 244 41.29 -30.66 -41.66
CA GLY A 244 42.67 -31.14 -41.81
C GLY A 244 42.92 -32.42 -41.04
#